data_d9bcb77885a8777b72cecfe4f6080956
#
_entry.id   d9bcb77885a8777b72cecfe4f6080956
#
_cell.length_a   1.000
_cell.length_b   1.000
_cell.length_c   1.000
_cell.angle_alpha   90.00
_cell.angle_beta   90.00
_cell.angle_gamma   90.00
#
_symmetry.space_group_name_H-M   'P 1'
#
loop_
_entity.id
_entity.type
_entity.pdbx_description
1 polymer ?
#
loop_
_entity_poly.entity_id
_entity_poly.type
_entity_poly.pdbx_seq_one_letter_code
_entity_poly.pdbx_strand_id
1 'polypeptide(L)'
;MKKIFYGLALLFPVFFTPSLFAEEKDGNFYLEIGGGYQFPQSTTIKAPISGTTYKLDYEFDGSGIYGLGLGYDFGQWRLHGTFSKGTLSLDSIKLDGTKLPITVEDIDVTVLSLGGIYELTKESKITPFVGSGFSYQSGSDALATVQTGGTTTNFTVSGDELWAIQLTAGLSYELKEDIDIYASLGSAIPLSESNLPAGWTAEDPTVIGYSFGLIYSF
;
A
#
# COMPACT_ATOMS: atom_id res chain seq x y z
N MET A 1 21.36 9.82 2.13
CA MET A 1 19.92 10.09 2.16
C MET A 1 19.44 11.30 1.31
N LYS A 2 20.18 12.41 1.14
CA LYS A 2 19.72 13.58 0.33
C LYS A 2 19.73 13.37 -1.20
N LYS A 3 20.39 12.36 -1.75
CA LYS A 3 20.57 12.20 -3.21
C LYS A 3 19.46 11.42 -3.91
N ILE A 4 18.68 10.59 -3.20
CA ILE A 4 17.58 9.81 -3.79
C ILE A 4 16.35 10.69 -4.00
N PHE A 5 16.12 11.65 -3.11
CA PHE A 5 15.00 12.59 -3.22
C PHE A 5 15.06 13.51 -4.47
N TYR A 6 16.26 13.84 -4.96
CA TYR A 6 16.42 14.66 -6.18
C TYR A 6 16.14 13.91 -7.48
N GLY A 7 16.32 12.60 -7.49
CA GLY A 7 16.00 11.77 -8.68
C GLY A 7 14.49 11.56 -8.87
N LEU A 8 13.75 11.44 -7.78
CA LEU A 8 12.30 11.23 -7.83
C LEU A 8 11.53 12.53 -8.14
N ALA A 9 12.03 13.68 -7.65
CA ALA A 9 11.46 15.00 -7.95
C ALA A 9 11.58 15.39 -9.43
N LEU A 10 12.48 14.75 -10.18
CA LEU A 10 12.65 14.98 -11.63
C LEU A 10 11.73 14.12 -12.51
N LEU A 11 11.17 13.02 -11.97
CA LEU A 11 10.21 12.20 -12.71
C LEU A 11 8.77 12.76 -12.63
N PHE A 12 8.46 13.52 -11.58
CA PHE A 12 7.14 14.13 -11.39
C PHE A 12 6.77 15.19 -12.45
N PRO A 13 7.67 16.10 -12.90
CA PRO A 13 7.34 17.09 -13.92
C PRO A 13 7.15 16.53 -15.32
N VAL A 14 7.68 15.34 -15.63
CA VAL A 14 7.57 14.73 -16.97
C VAL A 14 6.15 14.22 -17.23
N PHE A 15 5.43 13.81 -16.17
CA PHE A 15 4.04 13.37 -16.30
C PHE A 15 3.02 14.51 -16.16
N PHE A 16 3.43 15.68 -15.69
CA PHE A 16 2.57 16.86 -15.48
C PHE A 16 2.94 18.04 -16.37
N THR A 17 3.31 17.80 -17.63
CA THR A 17 3.43 18.91 -18.58
C THR A 17 2.02 19.43 -18.93
N PRO A 18 1.75 20.75 -18.86
CA PRO A 18 0.44 21.32 -19.17
C PRO A 18 -0.12 20.97 -20.56
N SER A 19 0.74 20.55 -21.48
CA SER A 19 0.34 20.11 -22.83
C SER A 19 -0.39 18.76 -22.86
N LEU A 20 -0.37 17.97 -21.77
CA LEU A 20 -1.15 16.74 -21.66
C LEU A 20 -2.60 17.01 -21.19
N PHE A 21 -2.90 18.23 -20.72
CA PHE A 21 -4.24 18.63 -20.27
C PHE A 21 -5.01 19.43 -21.33
N ALA A 22 -4.54 19.48 -22.58
CA ALA A 22 -5.09 20.32 -23.63
C ALA A 22 -6.07 19.61 -24.54
N GLU A 23 -7.02 18.89 -23.98
CA GLU A 23 -8.24 18.53 -24.73
C GLU A 23 -9.46 18.87 -23.86
N GLU A 24 -10.24 19.84 -24.37
CA GLU A 24 -11.43 20.40 -23.76
C GLU A 24 -12.49 19.32 -23.49
N LYS A 25 -12.48 18.75 -22.29
CA LYS A 25 -13.69 18.29 -21.65
C LYS A 25 -13.74 18.90 -20.26
N ASP A 26 -14.86 19.50 -19.93
CA ASP A 26 -15.16 19.95 -18.57
C ASP A 26 -14.85 18.79 -17.61
N GLY A 27 -13.78 18.93 -16.84
CA GLY A 27 -13.36 17.90 -15.90
C GLY A 27 -14.37 17.81 -14.77
N ASN A 28 -14.57 16.62 -14.25
CA ASN A 28 -15.56 16.34 -13.22
C ASN A 28 -14.89 15.88 -11.92
N PHE A 29 -15.40 16.35 -10.79
CA PHE A 29 -15.07 15.74 -9.52
C PHE A 29 -15.78 14.39 -9.40
N TYR A 30 -15.15 13.49 -8.66
CA TYR A 30 -15.76 12.21 -8.34
C TYR A 30 -15.47 11.78 -6.89
N LEU A 31 -16.36 10.96 -6.37
CA LEU A 31 -16.19 10.24 -5.12
C LEU A 31 -15.97 8.76 -5.44
N GLU A 32 -15.15 8.11 -4.64
CA GLU A 32 -14.86 6.70 -4.72
C GLU A 32 -15.16 6.03 -3.38
N ILE A 33 -15.79 4.86 -3.42
CA ILE A 33 -15.88 3.94 -2.29
C ILE A 33 -15.40 2.58 -2.75
N GLY A 34 -14.51 1.98 -2.00
CA GLY A 34 -13.94 0.70 -2.39
C GLY A 34 -13.46 -0.13 -1.23
N GLY A 35 -13.12 -1.35 -1.57
CA GLY A 35 -12.50 -2.30 -0.68
C GLY A 35 -11.70 -3.32 -1.47
N GLY A 36 -10.93 -4.11 -0.76
CA GLY A 36 -10.07 -5.09 -1.39
C GLY A 36 -9.44 -6.02 -0.38
N TYR A 37 -8.46 -6.76 -0.87
CA TYR A 37 -7.67 -7.65 -0.06
C TYR A 37 -6.20 -7.51 -0.42
N GLN A 38 -5.36 -7.45 0.59
CA GLN A 38 -3.92 -7.26 0.43
C GLN A 38 -3.15 -8.46 0.99
N PHE A 39 -2.03 -8.74 0.36
CA PHE A 39 -1.13 -9.83 0.70
C PHE A 39 0.27 -9.24 0.90
N PRO A 40 0.63 -8.88 2.14
CA PRO A 40 1.99 -8.46 2.44
C PRO A 40 2.96 -9.62 2.18
N GLN A 41 4.08 -9.34 1.52
CA GLN A 41 5.12 -10.35 1.33
C GLN A 41 5.81 -10.62 2.65
N SER A 42 6.29 -11.84 2.85
CA SER A 42 7.13 -12.19 4.00
C SER A 42 8.40 -11.34 3.98
N THR A 43 8.88 -10.97 5.16
CA THR A 43 10.14 -10.21 5.30
C THR A 43 11.13 -10.93 6.20
N THR A 44 12.42 -10.78 5.90
CA THR A 44 13.52 -11.37 6.69
C THR A 44 14.36 -10.26 7.29
N ILE A 45 14.50 -10.25 8.61
CA ILE A 45 15.44 -9.41 9.33
C ILE A 45 16.70 -10.22 9.65
N LYS A 46 17.87 -9.72 9.27
CA LYS A 46 19.17 -10.30 9.60
C LYS A 46 19.80 -9.52 10.74
N ALA A 47 20.05 -10.20 11.86
CA ALA A 47 20.58 -9.64 13.09
C ALA A 47 21.96 -10.22 13.41
N PRO A 48 23.06 -9.47 13.21
CA PRO A 48 24.39 -9.91 13.61
C PRO A 48 24.57 -9.73 15.14
N ILE A 49 24.63 -10.85 15.86
CA ILE A 49 24.80 -10.87 17.33
C ILE A 49 26.06 -11.69 17.63
N SER A 50 27.07 -11.07 18.26
CA SER A 50 28.32 -11.74 18.72
C SER A 50 29.01 -12.55 17.62
N GLY A 51 29.01 -12.05 16.36
CA GLY A 51 29.68 -12.71 15.22
C GLY A 51 28.86 -13.79 14.52
N THR A 52 27.62 -14.05 15.00
CA THR A 52 26.66 -14.95 14.35
C THR A 52 25.52 -14.11 13.79
N THR A 53 25.11 -14.39 12.55
CA THR A 53 23.95 -13.73 11.93
C THR A 53 22.72 -14.62 12.10
N TYR A 54 21.74 -14.13 12.85
CA TYR A 54 20.44 -14.75 13.02
C TYR A 54 19.45 -14.21 11.97
N LYS A 55 18.56 -15.07 11.49
CA LYS A 55 17.47 -14.69 10.57
C LYS A 55 16.13 -14.76 11.28
N LEU A 56 15.41 -13.65 11.28
CA LEU A 56 14.04 -13.55 11.77
C LEU A 56 13.13 -13.40 10.55
N ASP A 57 12.36 -14.42 10.25
CA ASP A 57 11.41 -14.42 9.15
C ASP A 57 10.01 -14.10 9.71
N TYR A 58 9.39 -13.07 9.16
CA TYR A 58 8.03 -12.62 9.46
C TYR A 58 7.10 -13.03 8.33
N GLU A 59 6.11 -13.84 8.63
CA GLU A 59 5.09 -14.28 7.69
C GLU A 59 3.77 -13.58 8.03
N PHE A 60 3.13 -12.98 7.03
CA PHE A 60 1.90 -12.22 7.19
C PHE A 60 0.75 -12.94 6.52
N ASP A 61 -0.43 -12.85 7.11
CA ASP A 61 -1.68 -13.23 6.48
C ASP A 61 -2.20 -12.10 5.60
N GLY A 62 -2.96 -12.46 4.58
CA GLY A 62 -3.70 -11.50 3.80
C GLY A 62 -4.83 -10.88 4.62
N SER A 63 -5.17 -9.63 4.33
CA SER A 63 -6.18 -8.90 5.08
C SER A 63 -7.04 -7.99 4.22
N GLY A 64 -8.26 -7.72 4.71
CA GLY A 64 -9.17 -6.79 4.08
C GLY A 64 -8.76 -5.34 4.27
N ILE A 65 -9.01 -4.53 3.23
CA ILE A 65 -8.86 -3.07 3.28
C ILE A 65 -10.10 -2.43 2.67
N TYR A 66 -10.54 -1.31 3.21
CA TYR A 66 -11.67 -0.55 2.70
C TYR A 66 -11.40 0.95 2.82
N GLY A 67 -12.00 1.75 1.98
CA GLY A 67 -11.73 3.19 1.98
C GLY A 67 -12.66 4.02 1.13
N LEU A 68 -12.38 5.31 1.18
CA LEU A 68 -13.04 6.36 0.44
C LEU A 68 -12.00 7.14 -0.35
N GLY A 69 -12.37 7.63 -1.52
CA GLY A 69 -11.54 8.47 -2.35
C GLY A 69 -12.28 9.70 -2.84
N LEU A 70 -11.52 10.73 -3.16
CA LEU A 70 -11.95 11.93 -3.86
C LEU A 70 -10.96 12.19 -4.99
N GLY A 71 -11.48 12.55 -6.16
CA GLY A 71 -10.62 12.84 -7.29
C GLY A 71 -11.22 13.81 -8.28
N TYR A 72 -10.44 14.10 -9.30
CA TYR A 72 -10.80 14.94 -10.43
C TYR A 72 -10.42 14.24 -11.73
N ASP A 73 -11.39 14.08 -12.62
CA ASP A 73 -11.22 13.49 -13.95
C ASP A 73 -10.94 14.60 -14.97
N PHE A 74 -9.77 14.58 -15.60
CA PHE A 74 -9.35 15.47 -16.67
C PHE A 74 -9.62 14.88 -18.07
N GLY A 75 -10.45 13.89 -18.16
CA GLY A 75 -10.68 13.12 -19.38
C GLY A 75 -9.88 11.84 -19.38
N GLN A 76 -8.71 11.80 -19.99
CA GLN A 76 -7.86 10.61 -20.06
C GLN A 76 -7.03 10.39 -18.78
N TRP A 77 -6.90 11.42 -17.93
CA TRP A 77 -6.19 11.39 -16.67
C TRP A 77 -7.12 11.65 -15.50
N ARG A 78 -6.92 10.93 -14.44
CA ARG A 78 -7.58 11.19 -13.15
C ARG A 78 -6.52 11.43 -12.07
N LEU A 79 -6.72 12.45 -11.26
CA LEU A 79 -5.98 12.65 -10.01
C LEU A 79 -6.89 12.22 -8.87
N HIS A 80 -6.37 11.42 -7.93
CA HIS A 80 -7.16 10.98 -6.81
C HIS A 80 -6.38 10.95 -5.50
N GLY A 81 -7.08 11.22 -4.40
CA GLY A 81 -6.63 10.97 -3.05
C GLY A 81 -7.53 9.96 -2.37
N THR A 82 -6.97 9.02 -1.63
CA THR A 82 -7.75 8.02 -0.90
C THR A 82 -7.36 7.96 0.57
N PHE A 83 -8.35 7.65 1.41
CA PHE A 83 -8.21 7.29 2.80
C PHE A 83 -8.75 5.88 2.98
N SER A 84 -7.90 4.97 3.46
CA SER A 84 -8.28 3.58 3.64
C SER A 84 -7.89 3.06 5.01
N LYS A 85 -8.62 2.07 5.48
CA LYS A 85 -8.34 1.32 6.71
C LYS A 85 -8.36 -0.18 6.43
N GLY A 86 -7.51 -0.89 7.14
CA GLY A 86 -7.42 -2.34 7.09
C GLY A 86 -6.70 -2.87 8.31
N THR A 87 -6.38 -4.13 8.29
CA THR A 87 -5.59 -4.79 9.32
C THR A 87 -4.35 -5.43 8.70
N LEU A 88 -3.32 -5.63 9.51
CA LEU A 88 -2.15 -6.41 9.18
C LEU A 88 -2.06 -7.54 10.21
N SER A 89 -2.20 -8.76 9.78
CA SER A 89 -2.15 -9.96 10.63
C SER A 89 -0.82 -10.68 10.45
N LEU A 90 -0.17 -11.03 11.54
CA LEU A 90 1.07 -11.80 11.54
C LEU A 90 0.78 -13.27 11.80
N ASP A 91 1.03 -14.15 10.81
CA ASP A 91 0.87 -15.60 10.97
C ASP A 91 1.96 -16.18 11.86
N SER A 92 3.21 -15.85 11.59
CA SER A 92 4.32 -16.43 12.34
C SER A 92 5.60 -15.60 12.31
N ILE A 93 6.40 -15.77 13.38
CA ILE A 93 7.80 -15.35 13.44
C ILE A 93 8.66 -16.59 13.55
N LYS A 94 9.68 -16.72 12.68
CA LYS A 94 10.62 -17.82 12.72
C LYS A 94 12.04 -17.31 12.99
N LEU A 95 12.79 -17.99 13.84
CA LEU A 95 14.22 -17.76 14.07
C LEU A 95 14.99 -18.90 13.41
N ASP A 96 15.81 -18.59 12.42
CA ASP A 96 16.57 -19.56 11.63
C ASP A 96 15.71 -20.74 11.16
N GLY A 97 14.46 -20.44 10.70
CA GLY A 97 13.49 -21.42 10.22
C GLY A 97 12.67 -22.11 11.32
N THR A 98 12.90 -21.87 12.59
CA THR A 98 12.13 -22.43 13.70
C THR A 98 11.06 -21.45 14.16
N LYS A 99 9.76 -21.85 14.09
CA LYS A 99 8.63 -21.05 14.53
C LYS A 99 8.76 -20.73 16.03
N LEU A 100 8.73 -19.46 16.38
CA LEU A 100 8.73 -19.00 17.75
C LEU A 100 7.33 -19.07 18.35
N PRO A 101 7.19 -19.35 19.65
CA PRO A 101 5.90 -19.35 20.33
C PRO A 101 5.45 -17.92 20.66
N ILE A 102 5.30 -17.10 19.62
CA ILE A 102 4.92 -15.68 19.69
C ILE A 102 3.62 -15.51 18.94
N THR A 103 2.66 -14.86 19.57
CA THR A 103 1.41 -14.41 18.92
C THR A 103 1.37 -12.90 19.01
N VAL A 104 1.06 -12.24 17.89
CA VAL A 104 0.87 -10.79 17.82
C VAL A 104 -0.58 -10.52 17.46
N GLU A 105 -1.22 -9.59 18.15
CA GLU A 105 -2.55 -9.12 17.78
C GLU A 105 -2.52 -8.42 16.42
N ASP A 106 -3.67 -8.35 15.77
CA ASP A 106 -3.80 -7.63 14.51
C ASP A 106 -3.43 -6.15 14.67
N ILE A 107 -2.67 -5.64 13.73
CA ILE A 107 -2.26 -4.23 13.66
C ILE A 107 -3.27 -3.49 12.78
N ASP A 108 -3.96 -2.51 13.35
CA ASP A 108 -4.80 -1.62 12.55
C ASP A 108 -3.93 -0.72 11.68
N VAL A 109 -4.21 -0.69 10.38
CA VAL A 109 -3.46 0.11 9.40
C VAL A 109 -4.36 1.17 8.80
N THR A 110 -3.86 2.41 8.81
CA THR A 110 -4.46 3.54 8.10
C THR A 110 -3.57 3.93 6.94
N VAL A 111 -4.15 4.13 5.76
CA VAL A 111 -3.43 4.48 4.54
C VAL A 111 -4.00 5.76 3.96
N LEU A 112 -3.15 6.75 3.73
CA LEU A 112 -3.45 7.94 2.93
C LEU A 112 -2.69 7.82 1.62
N SER A 113 -3.37 8.00 0.48
CA SER A 113 -2.72 7.94 -0.82
C SER A 113 -3.04 9.15 -1.67
N LEU A 114 -2.11 9.50 -2.54
CA LEU A 114 -2.29 10.49 -3.60
C LEU A 114 -1.66 9.94 -4.88
N GLY A 115 -2.43 9.89 -5.96
CA GLY A 115 -1.96 9.29 -7.20
C GLY A 115 -2.65 9.79 -8.45
N GLY A 116 -2.10 9.38 -9.59
CA GLY A 116 -2.67 9.59 -10.92
C GLY A 116 -3.02 8.27 -11.59
N ILE A 117 -4.12 8.27 -12.31
CA ILE A 117 -4.60 7.16 -13.12
C ILE A 117 -4.64 7.63 -14.57
N TYR A 118 -4.15 6.80 -15.48
CA TYR A 118 -4.24 7.00 -16.92
C TYR A 118 -5.15 5.94 -17.52
N GLU A 119 -6.17 6.37 -18.22
CA GLU A 119 -7.11 5.52 -18.93
C GLU A 119 -6.60 5.24 -20.34
N LEU A 120 -6.43 3.96 -20.67
CA LEU A 120 -5.83 3.54 -21.95
C LEU A 120 -6.77 3.75 -23.14
N THR A 121 -8.09 3.74 -22.93
CA THR A 121 -9.12 4.03 -23.93
C THR A 121 -10.41 4.48 -23.23
N LYS A 122 -11.20 5.31 -23.91
CA LYS A 122 -12.54 5.73 -23.48
C LYS A 122 -13.63 5.42 -24.52
N GLU A 123 -13.31 4.66 -25.54
CA GLU A 123 -14.24 4.37 -26.64
C GLU A 123 -15.25 3.27 -26.32
N SER A 124 -15.11 2.62 -25.15
CA SER A 124 -15.99 1.53 -24.74
C SER A 124 -16.44 1.70 -23.28
N LYS A 125 -17.52 1.00 -22.91
CA LYS A 125 -17.97 0.94 -21.51
C LYS A 125 -16.96 0.29 -20.57
N ILE A 126 -16.00 -0.47 -21.11
CA ILE A 126 -14.91 -1.05 -20.34
C ILE A 126 -13.66 -0.24 -20.62
N THR A 127 -13.11 0.38 -19.61
CA THR A 127 -11.95 1.26 -19.68
C THR A 127 -10.80 0.64 -18.91
N PRO A 128 -9.78 0.08 -19.60
CA PRO A 128 -8.54 -0.31 -18.94
C PRO A 128 -7.77 0.91 -18.45
N PHE A 129 -7.15 0.80 -17.29
CA PHE A 129 -6.36 1.86 -16.73
C PHE A 129 -5.08 1.37 -16.07
N VAL A 130 -4.11 2.26 -15.94
CA VAL A 130 -2.91 2.10 -15.13
C VAL A 130 -2.74 3.33 -14.25
N GLY A 131 -2.12 3.16 -13.09
CA GLY A 131 -1.92 4.27 -12.17
C GLY A 131 -0.67 4.13 -11.34
N SER A 132 -0.24 5.26 -10.80
CA SER A 132 0.83 5.31 -9.82
C SER A 132 0.61 6.44 -8.82
N GLY A 133 1.18 6.30 -7.63
CA GLY A 133 1.02 7.29 -6.59
C GLY A 133 1.96 7.05 -5.42
N PHE A 134 1.76 7.85 -4.40
CA PHE A 134 2.44 7.72 -3.12
C PHE A 134 1.41 7.42 -2.05
N SER A 135 1.80 6.62 -1.07
CA SER A 135 1.01 6.41 0.13
C SER A 135 1.85 6.62 1.39
N TYR A 136 1.18 7.13 2.39
CA TYR A 136 1.62 7.15 3.77
C TYR A 136 0.77 6.15 4.53
N GLN A 137 1.42 5.22 5.21
CA GLN A 137 0.79 4.16 6.00
C GLN A 137 1.20 4.35 7.45
N SER A 138 0.25 4.17 8.36
CA SER A 138 0.47 4.22 9.80
C SER A 138 -0.20 3.02 10.45
N GLY A 139 0.58 2.23 11.19
CA GLY A 139 0.09 1.12 11.99
C GLY A 139 -0.22 1.53 13.41
N SER A 140 -1.17 0.87 14.08
CA SER A 140 -1.37 0.97 15.52
C SER A 140 -0.35 0.12 16.26
N ASP A 141 -0.16 0.43 17.55
CA ASP A 141 0.53 -0.50 18.45
C ASP A 141 -0.26 -1.79 18.62
N ALA A 142 0.44 -2.91 18.74
CA ALA A 142 -0.14 -4.24 18.94
C ALA A 142 0.49 -4.96 20.13
N LEU A 143 -0.29 -5.82 20.79
CA LEU A 143 0.20 -6.65 21.89
C LEU A 143 0.80 -7.93 21.33
N ALA A 144 2.06 -8.21 21.68
CA ALA A 144 2.72 -9.48 21.43
C ALA A 144 2.81 -10.31 22.69
N THR A 145 2.49 -11.58 22.56
CA THR A 145 2.48 -12.57 23.65
C THR A 145 3.48 -13.67 23.35
N VAL A 146 4.42 -13.90 24.25
CA VAL A 146 5.40 -15.00 24.20
C VAL A 146 5.11 -16.03 25.25
N GLN A 147 5.08 -17.31 24.87
CA GLN A 147 4.90 -18.42 25.78
C GLN A 147 6.18 -19.25 25.85
N THR A 148 6.82 -19.32 27.03
CA THR A 148 8.04 -20.10 27.23
C THR A 148 7.98 -20.81 28.58
N GLY A 149 8.09 -22.16 28.57
CA GLY A 149 8.15 -22.95 29.80
C GLY A 149 6.96 -22.80 30.75
N GLY A 150 5.75 -22.52 30.23
CA GLY A 150 4.55 -22.28 31.03
C GLY A 150 4.42 -20.82 31.57
N THR A 151 5.35 -19.96 31.24
CA THR A 151 5.28 -18.52 31.55
C THR A 151 4.83 -17.76 30.30
N THR A 152 3.86 -16.84 30.50
CA THR A 152 3.39 -15.92 29.46
C THR A 152 3.97 -14.53 29.72
N THR A 153 4.60 -13.95 28.72
CA THR A 153 5.14 -12.58 28.77
C THR A 153 4.52 -11.77 27.65
N ASN A 154 4.00 -10.59 27.98
CA ASN A 154 3.43 -9.66 27.03
C ASN A 154 4.35 -8.46 26.84
N PHE A 155 4.44 -7.95 25.60
CA PHE A 155 5.12 -6.70 25.27
C PHE A 155 4.37 -6.01 24.13
N THR A 156 4.52 -4.69 24.04
CA THR A 156 3.93 -3.90 22.96
C THR A 156 4.89 -3.83 21.78
N VAL A 157 4.39 -4.09 20.60
CA VAL A 157 5.05 -3.82 19.33
C VAL A 157 4.49 -2.51 18.80
N SER A 158 5.34 -1.50 18.66
CA SER A 158 4.91 -0.21 18.10
C SER A 158 4.65 -0.33 16.62
N GLY A 159 3.54 0.25 16.18
CA GLY A 159 3.24 0.41 14.76
C GLY A 159 4.19 1.44 14.14
N ASP A 160 4.65 1.14 12.94
CA ASP A 160 5.55 1.99 12.17
C ASP A 160 4.79 2.87 11.17
N GLU A 161 5.43 3.98 10.82
CA GLU A 161 5.02 4.86 9.72
C GLU A 161 5.84 4.54 8.47
N LEU A 162 5.19 4.37 7.35
CA LEU A 162 5.81 3.94 6.11
C LEU A 162 5.35 4.76 4.93
N TRP A 163 6.30 5.22 4.10
CA TRP A 163 6.03 5.77 2.79
C TRP A 163 6.24 4.70 1.72
N ALA A 164 5.33 4.63 0.75
CA ALA A 164 5.42 3.67 -0.34
C ALA A 164 5.07 4.31 -1.68
N ILE A 165 5.62 3.76 -2.77
CA ILE A 165 5.13 3.98 -4.14
C ILE A 165 4.03 2.95 -4.38
N GLN A 166 2.89 3.41 -4.87
CA GLN A 166 1.81 2.56 -5.33
C GLN A 166 1.82 2.44 -6.84
N LEU A 167 1.61 1.22 -7.33
CA LEU A 167 1.35 0.93 -8.73
C LEU A 167 0.03 0.18 -8.83
N THR A 168 -0.80 0.53 -9.81
CA THR A 168 -2.09 -0.13 -10.03
C THR A 168 -2.36 -0.33 -11.51
N ALA A 169 -3.09 -1.38 -11.82
CA ALA A 169 -3.66 -1.61 -13.13
C ALA A 169 -5.04 -2.26 -12.98
N GLY A 170 -5.99 -1.88 -13.80
CA GLY A 170 -7.34 -2.38 -13.65
C GLY A 170 -8.25 -2.09 -14.83
N LEU A 171 -9.53 -2.34 -14.59
CA LEU A 171 -10.62 -2.09 -15.50
C LEU A 171 -11.71 -1.33 -14.75
N SER A 172 -12.28 -0.30 -15.36
CA SER A 172 -13.57 0.30 -14.96
C SER A 172 -14.64 -0.07 -15.97
N TYR A 173 -15.89 -0.10 -15.50
CA TYR A 173 -17.06 -0.36 -16.30
C TYR A 173 -18.13 0.69 -16.00
N GLU A 174 -18.52 1.42 -17.03
CA GLU A 174 -19.60 2.42 -16.96
C GLU A 174 -20.95 1.72 -16.79
N LEU A 175 -21.51 1.80 -15.58
CA LEU A 175 -22.85 1.32 -15.28
C LEU A 175 -23.91 2.31 -15.77
N LYS A 176 -23.64 3.61 -15.54
CA LYS A 176 -24.45 4.76 -15.93
C LYS A 176 -23.50 5.92 -16.22
N GLU A 177 -24.05 7.00 -16.78
CA GLU A 177 -23.34 8.19 -17.20
C GLU A 177 -22.47 8.83 -16.10
N ASP A 178 -22.85 8.64 -14.84
CA ASP A 178 -22.18 9.19 -13.64
C ASP A 178 -21.69 8.13 -12.66
N ILE A 179 -21.82 6.83 -12.99
CA ILE A 179 -21.49 5.72 -12.09
C ILE A 179 -20.65 4.66 -12.78
N ASP A 180 -19.42 4.50 -12.30
CA ASP A 180 -18.54 3.42 -12.71
C ASP A 180 -18.32 2.41 -11.57
N ILE A 181 -18.13 1.16 -11.94
CA ILE A 181 -17.53 0.16 -11.06
C ILE A 181 -16.13 -0.15 -11.55
N TYR A 182 -15.22 -0.47 -10.65
CA TYR A 182 -13.87 -0.84 -11.04
C TYR A 182 -13.38 -2.10 -10.31
N ALA A 183 -12.41 -2.76 -10.93
CA ALA A 183 -11.58 -3.78 -10.31
C ALA A 183 -10.13 -3.53 -10.68
N SER A 184 -9.21 -3.67 -9.73
CA SER A 184 -7.79 -3.45 -9.96
C SER A 184 -6.90 -4.43 -9.20
N LEU A 185 -5.69 -4.58 -9.71
CA LEU A 185 -4.55 -5.19 -9.04
C LEU A 185 -3.54 -4.09 -8.75
N GLY A 186 -2.88 -4.15 -7.61
CA GLY A 186 -1.91 -3.16 -7.23
C GLY A 186 -0.78 -3.71 -6.38
N SER A 187 0.27 -2.91 -6.26
CA SER A 187 1.35 -3.14 -5.32
C SER A 187 1.76 -1.86 -4.63
N ALA A 188 2.20 -1.98 -3.38
CA ALA A 188 2.82 -0.90 -2.62
C ALA A 188 4.27 -1.30 -2.33
N ILE A 189 5.21 -0.48 -2.79
CA ILE A 189 6.65 -0.70 -2.68
C ILE A 189 7.18 0.30 -1.65
N PRO A 190 7.68 -0.14 -0.49
CA PRO A 190 8.22 0.74 0.53
C PRO A 190 9.36 1.62 0.03
N LEU A 191 9.41 2.86 0.49
CA LEU A 191 10.47 3.84 0.18
C LEU A 191 11.42 4.06 1.35
N SER A 192 11.03 3.68 2.55
CA SER A 192 11.82 3.84 3.76
C SER A 192 12.47 2.52 4.15
N GLU A 193 13.74 2.56 4.50
CA GLU A 193 14.39 1.46 5.18
C GLU A 193 13.91 1.45 6.64
N SER A 194 13.61 0.26 7.18
CA SER A 194 13.23 0.08 8.58
C SER A 194 14.34 0.61 9.49
N ASN A 195 13.98 1.36 10.55
CA ASN A 195 14.89 1.86 11.56
C ASN A 195 15.37 0.72 12.47
N LEU A 196 16.29 -0.06 11.95
CA LEU A 196 16.87 -1.19 12.68
C LEU A 196 18.14 -0.80 13.44
N PRO A 197 18.51 -1.52 14.52
CA PRO A 197 19.78 -1.35 15.19
C PRO A 197 20.98 -1.45 14.23
N ALA A 198 22.09 -0.79 14.56
CA ALA A 198 23.27 -0.77 13.71
C ALA A 198 23.75 -2.18 13.33
N GLY A 199 23.88 -2.43 12.04
CA GLY A 199 24.31 -3.71 11.49
C GLY A 199 23.17 -4.70 11.21
N TRP A 200 21.95 -4.42 11.61
CA TRP A 200 20.79 -5.20 11.21
C TRP A 200 20.30 -4.75 9.82
N THR A 201 19.79 -5.70 9.06
CA THR A 201 19.20 -5.42 7.73
C THR A 201 17.84 -6.10 7.62
N ALA A 202 16.86 -5.41 7.04
CA ALA A 202 15.58 -6.00 6.67
C ALA A 202 15.39 -5.89 5.17
N GLU A 203 14.62 -6.81 4.64
CA GLU A 203 14.02 -6.70 3.32
C GLU A 203 12.61 -6.15 3.53
N ASP A 204 12.33 -4.93 3.02
CA ASP A 204 11.03 -4.31 3.22
C ASP A 204 9.96 -5.06 2.40
N PRO A 205 8.85 -5.47 3.02
CA PRO A 205 7.85 -6.27 2.34
C PRO A 205 7.07 -5.43 1.33
N THR A 206 7.06 -5.87 0.08
CA THR A 206 6.12 -5.37 -0.92
C THR A 206 4.73 -5.91 -0.60
N VAL A 207 3.72 -5.06 -0.68
CA VAL A 207 2.32 -5.47 -0.55
C VAL A 207 1.72 -5.60 -1.93
N ILE A 208 1.10 -6.75 -2.22
CA ILE A 208 0.32 -6.98 -3.45
C ILE A 208 -1.15 -7.11 -3.04
N GLY A 209 -2.07 -6.63 -3.86
CA GLY A 209 -3.48 -6.73 -3.54
C GLY A 209 -4.39 -6.55 -4.74
N TYR A 210 -5.67 -6.80 -4.52
CA TYR A 210 -6.72 -6.44 -5.45
C TYR A 210 -7.74 -5.55 -4.75
N SER A 211 -8.37 -4.69 -5.52
CA SER A 211 -9.46 -3.83 -5.05
C SER A 211 -10.60 -3.78 -6.04
N PHE A 212 -11.76 -3.44 -5.54
CA PHE A 212 -12.95 -3.17 -6.31
C PHE A 212 -13.74 -2.07 -5.63
N GLY A 213 -14.50 -1.33 -6.40
CA GLY A 213 -15.27 -0.23 -5.86
C GLY A 213 -16.20 0.42 -6.87
N LEU A 214 -16.76 1.52 -6.43
CA LEU A 214 -17.70 2.36 -7.17
C LEU A 214 -17.14 3.78 -7.21
N ILE A 215 -17.25 4.42 -8.37
CA ILE A 215 -16.93 5.82 -8.61
C ILE A 215 -18.23 6.52 -8.97
N TYR A 216 -18.50 7.66 -8.33
CA TYR A 216 -19.60 8.56 -8.64
C TYR A 216 -19.06 9.92 -9.08
N SER A 217 -19.33 10.31 -10.32
CA SER A 217 -18.94 11.59 -10.94
C SER A 217 -20.06 12.63 -10.84
N PHE A 218 -19.70 13.91 -10.62
CA PHE A 218 -20.70 15.01 -10.46
C PHE A 218 -20.17 16.34 -10.97
#